data_349380d101ff25ad6fbd90a2b6903f27
#
_entry.id   349380d101ff25ad6fbd90a2b6903f27
#
_cell.length_a   1.000
_cell.length_b   1.000
_cell.length_c   1.000
_cell.angle_alpha   90.00
_cell.angle_beta   90.00
_cell.angle_gamma   90.00
#
_symmetry.space_group_name_H-M   'P 1'
#
loop_
_entity.id
_entity.type
_entity.pdbx_description
1 polymer ?
#
loop_
_entity_poly.entity_id
_entity_poly.type
_entity_poly.pdbx_seq_one_letter_code
_entity_poly.pdbx_strand_id
1 'polypeptide(L)'
;LTHSIPEPNSLFINTDLGTIYHTGDWKIDENPLVGDPINFKDMMNGHKKILAMVCDSTNVLTKGRSGSELKVRKNLVKTIKEIKSKIFVTSFASNVARLETVALAAKESNRSLVVLGRSMHRMISVAKENQLLEMGIRSTPA
;
A
#
# COMPACT_ATOMS: atom_id res chain seq x y z
N LEU A 1 1.84 1.20 -11.13
CA LEU A 1 1.62 2.31 -10.19
C LEU A 1 1.89 1.88 -8.75
N THR A 2 1.97 2.82 -7.83
CA THR A 2 2.03 2.53 -6.38
C THR A 2 0.73 2.95 -5.71
N HIS A 3 0.33 2.21 -4.69
CA HIS A 3 -0.80 2.50 -3.80
C HIS A 3 -0.61 1.75 -2.47
N SER A 4 -1.62 1.79 -1.59
CA SER A 4 -1.61 1.04 -0.32
C SER A 4 -1.93 -0.45 -0.49
N ILE A 5 -2.53 -0.84 -1.60
CA ILE A 5 -2.73 -2.24 -1.99
C ILE A 5 -1.49 -2.76 -2.72
N PRO A 6 -1.20 -4.07 -2.65
CA PRO A 6 -0.21 -4.68 -3.53
C PRO A 6 -0.67 -4.63 -4.99
N GLU A 7 0.28 -4.47 -5.92
CA GLU A 7 0.07 -4.55 -7.36
C GLU A 7 -1.12 -3.71 -7.89
N PRO A 8 -1.16 -2.40 -7.59
CA PRO A 8 -2.19 -1.54 -8.16
C PRO A 8 -1.99 -1.44 -9.67
N ASN A 9 -3.07 -1.63 -10.42
CA ASN A 9 -3.04 -1.63 -11.87
C ASN A 9 -3.64 -0.35 -12.45
N SER A 10 -3.11 0.06 -13.60
CA SER A 10 -3.69 1.07 -14.47
C SER A 10 -3.96 0.46 -15.84
N LEU A 11 -4.79 1.12 -16.65
CA LEU A 11 -5.17 0.62 -17.95
C LEU A 11 -4.80 1.62 -19.04
N PHE A 12 -4.19 1.13 -20.10
CA PHE A 12 -4.05 1.84 -21.37
C PHE A 12 -5.02 1.26 -22.38
N ILE A 13 -6.04 2.02 -22.73
CA ILE A 13 -7.08 1.63 -23.69
C ILE A 13 -6.70 2.22 -25.04
N ASN A 14 -6.13 1.42 -25.92
CA ASN A 14 -5.72 1.84 -27.24
C ASN A 14 -6.90 1.80 -28.21
N THR A 15 -7.11 2.91 -28.94
CA THR A 15 -8.11 3.06 -29.99
C THR A 15 -7.43 3.50 -31.30
N ASP A 16 -8.18 3.54 -32.38
CA ASP A 16 -7.66 4.05 -33.69
C ASP A 16 -7.27 5.52 -33.59
N LEU A 17 -7.95 6.30 -32.75
CA LEU A 17 -7.71 7.73 -32.57
C LEU A 17 -6.57 8.05 -31.62
N GLY A 18 -6.23 7.12 -30.71
CA GLY A 18 -5.17 7.28 -29.70
C GLY A 18 -5.47 6.47 -28.44
N THR A 19 -4.81 6.81 -27.36
CA THR A 19 -4.87 6.04 -26.09
C THR A 19 -5.63 6.81 -25.03
N ILE A 20 -6.52 6.13 -24.29
CA ILE A 20 -7.11 6.61 -23.03
C ILE A 20 -6.33 5.93 -21.90
N TYR A 21 -5.85 6.74 -20.97
CA TYR A 21 -5.16 6.23 -19.78
C TYR A 21 -6.06 6.32 -18.55
N HIS A 22 -6.35 5.17 -17.92
CA HIS A 22 -7.12 5.07 -16.69
C HIS A 22 -6.18 4.69 -15.56
N THR A 23 -6.01 5.56 -14.57
CA THR A 23 -5.02 5.36 -13.50
C THR A 23 -5.43 4.28 -12.49
N GLY A 24 -6.71 4.01 -12.30
CA GLY A 24 -7.18 3.36 -11.09
C GLY A 24 -6.87 4.23 -9.87
N ASP A 25 -6.91 3.64 -8.68
CA ASP A 25 -6.43 4.30 -7.46
C ASP A 25 -4.90 4.35 -7.49
N TRP A 26 -4.34 5.50 -7.20
CA TRP A 26 -2.89 5.69 -7.29
C TRP A 26 -2.35 6.70 -6.29
N LYS A 27 -1.09 6.53 -5.98
CA LYS A 27 -0.27 7.54 -5.32
C LYS A 27 1.17 7.40 -5.80
N ILE A 28 1.93 8.48 -5.84
CA ILE A 28 3.36 8.42 -6.10
C ILE A 28 4.06 8.16 -4.77
N ASP A 29 4.69 7.00 -4.64
CA ASP A 29 5.57 6.67 -3.53
C ASP A 29 6.95 6.33 -4.10
N GLU A 30 7.94 7.14 -3.77
CA GLU A 30 9.33 6.95 -4.23
C GLU A 30 10.03 5.80 -3.48
N ASN A 31 9.48 5.39 -2.33
CA ASN A 31 10.01 4.32 -1.50
C ASN A 31 8.86 3.40 -1.02
N PRO A 32 8.20 2.71 -1.94
CA PRO A 32 7.14 1.77 -1.59
C PRO A 32 7.72 0.61 -0.77
N LEU A 33 6.89 0.03 0.10
CA LEU A 33 7.26 -1.15 0.89
C LEU A 33 6.81 -2.46 0.23
N VAL A 34 5.90 -2.37 -0.73
CA VAL A 34 5.42 -3.49 -1.53
C VAL A 34 5.44 -3.05 -2.98
N GLY A 35 6.01 -3.88 -3.86
CA GLY A 35 6.21 -3.56 -5.26
C GLY A 35 7.34 -2.56 -5.52
N ASP A 36 7.51 -2.19 -6.78
CA ASP A 36 8.56 -1.30 -7.23
C ASP A 36 8.08 0.16 -7.35
N PRO A 37 8.98 1.14 -7.20
CA PRO A 37 8.66 2.53 -7.48
C PRO A 37 8.24 2.72 -8.94
N ILE A 38 7.38 3.70 -9.19
CA ILE A 38 6.87 3.97 -10.53
C ILE A 38 7.99 4.51 -11.42
N ASN A 39 8.22 3.87 -12.57
CA ASN A 39 8.98 4.44 -13.66
C ASN A 39 8.02 4.96 -14.74
N PHE A 40 7.67 6.23 -14.68
CA PHE A 40 6.75 6.85 -15.65
C PHE A 40 7.26 6.78 -17.08
N LYS A 41 8.57 6.86 -17.30
CA LYS A 41 9.15 6.81 -18.65
C LYS A 41 8.91 5.45 -19.30
N ASP A 42 9.16 4.38 -18.56
CA ASP A 42 8.95 3.03 -19.08
C ASP A 42 7.46 2.72 -19.21
N MET A 43 6.65 3.18 -18.26
CA MET A 43 5.21 2.99 -18.28
C MET A 43 4.56 3.67 -19.51
N MET A 44 5.06 4.82 -19.94
CA MET A 44 4.51 5.56 -21.09
C MET A 44 5.10 5.12 -22.42
N ASN A 45 6.14 4.28 -22.40
CA ASN A 45 6.82 3.86 -23.63
C ASN A 45 5.94 2.91 -24.47
N GLY A 46 5.94 3.14 -25.79
CA GLY A 46 5.20 2.30 -26.74
C GLY A 46 3.71 2.60 -26.87
N HIS A 47 3.17 3.55 -26.12
CA HIS A 47 1.77 3.96 -26.26
C HIS A 47 1.60 5.08 -27.31
N LYS A 48 0.46 5.05 -28.01
CA LYS A 48 0.03 6.14 -28.90
C LYS A 48 -0.18 7.42 -28.09
N LYS A 49 -0.39 8.54 -28.78
CA LYS A 49 -0.75 9.82 -28.14
C LYS A 49 -1.89 9.62 -27.13
N ILE A 50 -1.66 10.04 -25.90
CA ILE A 50 -2.70 10.05 -24.85
C ILE A 50 -3.72 11.13 -25.19
N LEU A 51 -4.95 10.72 -25.44
CA LEU A 51 -6.07 11.60 -25.78
C LEU A 51 -6.81 12.08 -24.52
N ALA A 52 -6.95 11.19 -23.56
CA ALA A 52 -7.65 11.47 -22.31
C ALA A 52 -7.04 10.67 -21.15
N MET A 53 -7.16 11.21 -19.96
CA MET A 53 -6.80 10.55 -18.71
C MET A 53 -8.01 10.52 -17.79
N VAL A 54 -8.38 9.32 -17.32
CA VAL A 54 -9.34 9.11 -16.24
C VAL A 54 -8.53 8.86 -14.97
N CYS A 55 -8.57 9.81 -14.07
CA CYS A 55 -7.64 9.86 -12.94
C CYS A 55 -8.37 9.87 -11.61
N ASP A 56 -7.91 9.05 -10.65
CA ASP A 56 -8.28 9.23 -9.25
C ASP A 56 -7.90 10.64 -8.80
N SER A 57 -8.87 11.35 -8.30
CA SER A 57 -8.77 12.75 -7.87
C SER A 57 -9.20 12.96 -6.40
N THR A 58 -9.26 11.90 -5.61
CA THR A 58 -9.74 11.91 -4.23
C THR A 58 -9.09 13.03 -3.39
N ASN A 59 -7.81 13.25 -3.58
CA ASN A 59 -7.04 14.25 -2.83
C ASN A 59 -6.68 15.51 -3.65
N VAL A 60 -7.36 15.77 -4.77
CA VAL A 60 -7.01 16.89 -5.68
C VAL A 60 -7.03 18.25 -5.00
N LEU A 61 -7.91 18.45 -4.03
CA LEU A 61 -8.02 19.70 -3.26
C LEU A 61 -7.10 19.77 -2.03
N THR A 62 -6.42 18.68 -1.70
CA THR A 62 -5.53 18.59 -0.54
C THR A 62 -4.14 19.09 -0.91
N LYS A 63 -3.70 20.19 -0.29
CA LYS A 63 -2.35 20.72 -0.53
C LYS A 63 -1.27 19.81 0.04
N GLY A 64 -0.15 19.72 -0.68
CA GLY A 64 1.04 18.98 -0.23
C GLY A 64 1.23 17.66 -1.00
N ARG A 65 2.04 16.78 -0.44
CA ARG A 65 2.36 15.45 -1.00
C ARG A 65 2.06 14.37 0.03
N SER A 66 1.55 13.24 -0.43
CA SER A 66 1.46 12.04 0.40
C SER A 66 2.87 11.58 0.80
N GLY A 67 3.07 11.26 2.07
CA GLY A 67 4.31 10.66 2.52
C GLY A 67 4.47 9.22 2.02
N SER A 68 5.71 8.70 2.03
CA SER A 68 5.96 7.29 1.69
C SER A 68 5.57 6.35 2.83
N GLU A 69 5.21 5.12 2.50
CA GLU A 69 4.96 4.06 3.49
C GLU A 69 6.22 3.76 4.32
N LEU A 70 7.41 3.90 3.74
CA LEU A 70 8.67 3.76 4.48
C LEU A 70 8.79 4.79 5.61
N LYS A 71 8.41 6.05 5.37
CA LYS A 71 8.41 7.10 6.41
C LYS A 71 7.40 6.78 7.51
N VAL A 72 6.20 6.31 7.11
CA VAL A 72 5.19 5.87 8.07
C VAL A 72 5.70 4.71 8.92
N ARG A 73 6.35 3.71 8.31
CA ARG A 73 6.97 2.56 9.00
C ARG A 73 7.94 3.04 10.08
N LYS A 74 8.89 3.89 9.72
CA LYS A 74 9.89 4.41 10.66
C LYS A 74 9.24 5.12 11.85
N ASN A 75 8.27 5.98 11.60
CA ASN A 75 7.60 6.75 12.64
C ASN A 75 6.72 5.86 13.53
N LEU A 76 5.97 4.93 12.93
CA LEU A 76 5.07 4.04 13.67
C LEU A 76 5.84 3.10 14.60
N VAL A 77 6.95 2.52 14.10
CA VAL A 77 7.84 1.68 14.91
C VAL A 77 8.39 2.46 16.10
N LYS A 78 8.87 3.69 15.87
CA LYS A 78 9.38 4.56 16.93
C LYS A 78 8.28 4.84 17.97
N THR A 79 7.11 5.28 17.53
CA THR A 79 5.99 5.61 18.42
C THR A 79 5.55 4.40 19.26
N ILE A 80 5.44 3.22 18.66
CA ILE A 80 5.03 2.00 19.36
C ILE A 80 6.05 1.59 20.43
N LYS A 81 7.36 1.79 20.19
CA LYS A 81 8.40 1.51 21.18
C LYS A 81 8.31 2.40 22.44
N GLU A 82 7.87 3.65 22.26
CA GLU A 82 7.78 4.63 23.36
C GLU A 82 6.54 4.40 24.25
N ILE A 83 5.49 3.76 23.73
CA ILE A 83 4.24 3.53 24.47
C ILE A 83 4.37 2.33 25.40
N LYS A 84 4.04 2.49 26.67
CA LYS A 84 4.08 1.43 27.70
C LYS A 84 2.78 0.63 27.82
N SER A 85 1.65 1.22 27.46
CA SER A 85 0.31 0.63 27.58
C SER A 85 -0.07 -0.25 26.38
N LYS A 86 -1.28 -0.82 26.41
CA LYS A 86 -1.89 -1.49 25.25
C LYS A 86 -2.07 -0.51 24.09
N ILE A 87 -1.87 -1.00 22.88
CA ILE A 87 -1.96 -0.20 21.66
C ILE A 87 -3.02 -0.81 20.74
N PHE A 88 -3.89 0.03 20.22
CA PHE A 88 -4.84 -0.33 19.17
C PHE A 88 -4.47 0.43 17.90
N VAL A 89 -4.34 -0.30 16.81
CA VAL A 89 -4.04 0.27 15.49
C VAL A 89 -5.19 -0.04 14.55
N THR A 90 -5.75 0.98 13.93
CA THR A 90 -6.76 0.82 12.89
C THR A 90 -6.15 1.10 11.52
N SER A 91 -6.50 0.27 10.55
CA SER A 91 -6.03 0.41 9.16
C SER A 91 -7.02 -0.24 8.21
N PHE A 92 -6.97 0.15 6.95
CA PHE A 92 -7.63 -0.63 5.89
C PHE A 92 -6.99 -2.02 5.80
N ALA A 93 -7.83 -3.05 5.70
CA ALA A 93 -7.36 -4.43 5.59
C ALA A 93 -6.50 -4.65 4.34
N SER A 94 -6.79 -3.93 3.26
CA SER A 94 -6.06 -3.97 1.99
C SER A 94 -4.66 -3.36 2.04
N ASN A 95 -4.34 -2.58 3.07
CA ASN A 95 -3.01 -1.98 3.22
C ASN A 95 -2.02 -2.99 3.82
N VAL A 96 -1.52 -3.90 2.98
CA VAL A 96 -0.59 -4.97 3.38
C VAL A 96 0.71 -4.38 3.95
N ALA A 97 1.23 -3.31 3.36
CA ALA A 97 2.43 -2.62 3.85
C ALA A 97 2.27 -2.10 5.29
N ARG A 98 1.06 -1.63 5.64
CA ARG A 98 0.75 -1.18 7.00
C ARG A 98 0.62 -2.35 7.97
N LEU A 99 -0.01 -3.45 7.55
CA LEU A 99 -0.10 -4.66 8.36
C LEU A 99 1.29 -5.20 8.70
N GLU A 100 2.17 -5.26 7.71
CA GLU A 100 3.57 -5.65 7.91
C GLU A 100 4.31 -4.69 8.86
N THR A 101 4.09 -3.39 8.68
CA THR A 101 4.69 -2.37 9.57
C THR A 101 4.27 -2.55 11.03
N VAL A 102 3.00 -2.84 11.29
CA VAL A 102 2.49 -3.09 12.65
C VAL A 102 3.08 -4.38 13.22
N ALA A 103 3.21 -5.43 12.41
CA ALA A 103 3.84 -6.68 12.82
C ALA A 103 5.32 -6.48 13.17
N LEU A 104 6.05 -5.73 12.35
CA LEU A 104 7.44 -5.35 12.63
C LEU A 104 7.56 -4.58 13.94
N ALA A 105 6.71 -3.57 14.13
CA ALA A 105 6.71 -2.75 15.34
C ALA A 105 6.41 -3.57 16.60
N ALA A 106 5.48 -4.51 16.52
CA ALA A 106 5.18 -5.43 17.60
C ALA A 106 6.41 -6.30 17.94
N LYS A 107 7.04 -6.90 16.92
CA LYS A 107 8.25 -7.72 17.08
C LYS A 107 9.39 -6.94 17.72
N GLU A 108 9.68 -5.74 17.19
CA GLU A 108 10.78 -4.90 17.71
C GLU A 108 10.52 -4.31 19.10
N SER A 109 9.26 -4.31 19.55
CA SER A 109 8.86 -3.85 20.87
C SER A 109 8.58 -5.02 21.85
N ASN A 110 8.91 -6.25 21.45
CA ASN A 110 8.62 -7.48 22.22
C ASN A 110 7.15 -7.58 22.63
N ARG A 111 6.23 -7.29 21.69
CA ARG A 111 4.78 -7.31 21.89
C ARG A 111 4.14 -8.41 21.06
N SER A 112 3.06 -8.97 21.55
CA SER A 112 2.19 -9.85 20.78
C SER A 112 1.24 -9.02 19.92
N LEU A 113 1.08 -9.39 18.64
CA LEU A 113 0.11 -8.81 17.73
C LEU A 113 -1.14 -9.68 17.71
N VAL A 114 -2.29 -9.09 17.98
CA VAL A 114 -3.61 -9.70 17.80
C VAL A 114 -4.30 -8.98 16.66
N VAL A 115 -4.78 -9.74 15.69
CA VAL A 115 -5.51 -9.21 14.53
C VAL A 115 -7.01 -9.45 14.73
N LEU A 116 -7.81 -8.42 14.54
CA LEU A 116 -9.26 -8.48 14.67
C LEU A 116 -9.94 -8.13 13.34
N GLY A 117 -10.98 -8.87 13.01
CA GLY A 117 -11.82 -8.65 11.84
C GLY A 117 -11.54 -9.59 10.67
N ARG A 118 -12.62 -10.14 10.10
CA ARG A 118 -12.57 -11.14 9.01
C ARG A 118 -11.77 -10.64 7.80
N SER A 119 -11.95 -9.37 7.42
CA SER A 119 -11.26 -8.79 6.27
C SER A 119 -9.74 -8.74 6.46
N MET A 120 -9.27 -8.44 7.67
CA MET A 120 -7.85 -8.45 8.01
C MET A 120 -7.27 -9.87 7.91
N HIS A 121 -7.94 -10.87 8.50
CA HIS A 121 -7.50 -12.26 8.43
C HIS A 121 -7.45 -12.76 6.98
N ARG A 122 -8.50 -12.47 6.19
CA ARG A 122 -8.52 -12.86 4.77
C ARG A 122 -7.38 -12.21 3.98
N MET A 123 -7.16 -10.91 4.17
CA MET A 123 -6.08 -10.21 3.48
C MET A 123 -4.70 -10.75 3.84
N ILE A 124 -4.45 -11.04 5.11
CA ILE A 124 -3.21 -11.67 5.57
C ILE A 124 -3.02 -13.05 4.92
N SER A 125 -4.08 -13.87 4.85
CA SER A 125 -4.01 -15.18 4.20
C SER A 125 -3.64 -15.04 2.73
N VAL A 126 -4.36 -14.22 1.98
CA VAL A 126 -4.12 -13.98 0.55
C VAL A 126 -2.73 -13.39 0.31
N ALA A 127 -2.30 -12.43 1.12
CA ALA A 127 -0.98 -11.83 0.99
C ALA A 127 0.15 -12.85 1.24
N LYS A 128 -0.03 -13.77 2.18
CA LYS A 128 0.92 -14.87 2.43
C LYS A 128 0.96 -15.87 1.27
N GLU A 129 -0.21 -16.28 0.77
CA GLU A 129 -0.33 -17.21 -0.35
C GLU A 129 0.36 -16.66 -1.62
N ASN A 130 0.33 -15.34 -1.81
CA ASN A 130 0.96 -14.66 -2.94
C ASN A 130 2.38 -14.12 -2.64
N GLN A 131 2.99 -14.50 -1.51
CA GLN A 131 4.34 -14.09 -1.12
C GLN A 131 4.55 -12.57 -1.00
N LEU A 132 3.46 -11.82 -0.76
CA LEU A 132 3.46 -10.37 -0.60
C LEU A 132 3.65 -9.93 0.85
N LEU A 133 3.76 -10.87 1.78
CA LEU A 133 3.92 -10.63 3.21
C LEU A 133 5.06 -11.51 3.73
N GLU A 134 6.22 -10.90 3.96
CA GLU A 134 7.42 -11.63 4.39
C GLU A 134 7.42 -11.96 5.88
N MET A 135 6.72 -11.18 6.69
CA MET A 135 6.75 -11.34 8.14
C MET A 135 5.72 -12.35 8.64
N GLY A 136 6.19 -13.26 9.50
CA GLY A 136 5.36 -14.24 10.19
C GLY A 136 4.36 -13.58 11.16
N ILE A 137 3.31 -12.97 10.63
CA ILE A 137 2.16 -12.57 11.43
C ILE A 137 1.48 -13.85 11.91
N ARG A 138 1.63 -14.19 13.17
CA ARG A 138 0.80 -15.22 13.79
C ARG A 138 -0.56 -14.59 14.07
N SER A 139 -1.56 -14.93 13.26
CA SER A 139 -2.93 -14.64 13.60
C SER A 139 -3.36 -15.62 14.70
N THR A 140 -3.63 -15.14 15.90
CA THR A 140 -4.37 -15.94 16.86
C THR A 140 -5.78 -16.15 16.29
N PRO A 141 -6.27 -17.39 16.18
CA PRO A 141 -7.68 -17.61 15.85
C PRO A 141 -8.55 -16.88 16.89
N ALA A 142 -9.63 -16.23 16.43
CA ALA A 142 -10.62 -15.62 17.30
C ALA A 142 -11.41 -16.70 18.02
#